data_335eed9b422c0a942f0f96b11c0492d8
#
_entry.id   335eed9b422c0a942f0f96b11c0492d8
#
_cell.length_a   1.000
_cell.length_b   1.000
_cell.length_c   1.000
_cell.angle_alpha   90.00
_cell.angle_beta   90.00
_cell.angle_gamma   90.00
#
_symmetry.space_group_name_H-M   'P 1'
#
loop_
_entity.id
_entity.type
_entity.pdbx_description
1 polymer ?
#
loop_
_entity_poly.entity_id
_entity_poly.type
_entity_poly.pdbx_seq_one_letter_code
_entity_poly.pdbx_strand_id
1 'polypeptide(L)'
;MIVLKTAKEIELMKEACRISAEALKVAGEAVKPGVTTWEIDHIAYEYIKKHGAEPNFLHLYGFPATACISINDEIIHGIPSKKRVIREGDIVSIDLGAKIHGYNGDNAATFAAGKVSDEAKRLCDTTKESLYKGIEAAVAGGRLGDVGHAVQSYCEDRGYGVVREYTGHGVGTKLHEDPSVPNFGTPGRGVRLLPGMVIAIEPMINEGTA
;
A
#
# COMPACT_ATOMS: atom_id res chain seq x y z
N MET A 1 2.70 -21.27 -2.03
CA MET A 1 3.90 -21.72 -1.22
C MET A 1 4.73 -20.50 -0.87
N ILE A 2 5.07 -20.32 0.39
CA ILE A 2 5.87 -19.18 0.85
C ILE A 2 7.33 -19.35 0.38
N VAL A 3 7.88 -18.31 -0.26
CA VAL A 3 9.24 -18.28 -0.77
C VAL A 3 10.09 -17.39 0.13
N LEU A 4 11.11 -17.97 0.75
CA LEU A 4 12.09 -17.23 1.54
C LEU A 4 13.15 -16.66 0.61
N LYS A 5 13.41 -15.36 0.70
CA LYS A 5 14.38 -14.65 -0.11
C LYS A 5 15.77 -14.75 0.52
N THR A 6 16.76 -15.00 -0.30
CA THR A 6 18.18 -14.90 0.09
C THR A 6 18.58 -13.43 0.33
N ALA A 7 19.70 -13.22 1.00
CA ALA A 7 20.21 -11.86 1.22
C ALA A 7 20.42 -11.09 -0.10
N LYS A 8 20.90 -11.79 -1.16
CA LYS A 8 21.09 -11.17 -2.48
C LYS A 8 19.75 -10.74 -3.11
N GLU A 9 18.72 -11.58 -3.01
CA GLU A 9 17.38 -11.25 -3.52
C GLU A 9 16.75 -10.09 -2.76
N ILE A 10 16.96 -10.02 -1.44
CA ILE A 10 16.49 -8.89 -0.62
C ILE A 10 17.14 -7.57 -1.09
N GLU A 11 18.44 -7.56 -1.42
CA GLU A 11 19.09 -6.35 -1.95
C GLU A 11 18.48 -5.91 -3.30
N LEU A 12 18.14 -6.85 -4.19
CA LEU A 12 17.44 -6.52 -5.44
C LEU A 12 16.02 -5.98 -5.17
N MET A 13 15.32 -6.55 -4.20
CA MET A 13 14.00 -6.08 -3.79
C MET A 13 14.05 -4.68 -3.17
N LYS A 14 15.08 -4.35 -2.40
CA LYS A 14 15.27 -3.00 -1.86
C LYS A 14 15.33 -1.95 -2.96
N GLU A 15 15.97 -2.24 -4.09
CA GLU A 15 16.01 -1.33 -5.22
C GLU A 15 14.62 -1.13 -5.83
N ALA A 16 13.86 -2.21 -6.04
CA ALA A 16 12.48 -2.12 -6.52
C ALA A 16 11.59 -1.31 -5.57
N CYS A 17 11.69 -1.58 -4.26
CA CYS A 17 10.96 -0.84 -3.22
C CYS A 17 11.36 0.64 -3.17
N ARG A 18 12.65 0.96 -3.34
CA ARG A 18 13.11 2.35 -3.39
C ARG A 18 12.51 3.10 -4.56
N ILE A 19 12.53 2.50 -5.76
CA ILE A 19 11.96 3.13 -6.96
C ILE A 19 10.46 3.34 -6.80
N SER A 20 9.72 2.35 -6.30
CA SER A 20 8.28 2.49 -6.07
C SER A 20 7.97 3.53 -4.98
N ALA A 21 8.72 3.57 -3.89
CA ALA A 21 8.54 4.57 -2.82
C ALA A 21 8.82 6.01 -3.30
N GLU A 22 9.87 6.19 -4.12
CA GLU A 22 10.19 7.49 -4.71
C GLU A 22 9.14 7.91 -5.76
N ALA A 23 8.66 6.97 -6.58
CA ALA A 23 7.56 7.23 -7.52
C ALA A 23 6.27 7.63 -6.79
N LEU A 24 5.94 6.94 -5.69
CA LEU A 24 4.80 7.28 -4.83
C LEU A 24 4.95 8.69 -4.24
N LYS A 25 6.15 9.04 -3.77
CA LYS A 25 6.41 10.38 -3.23
C LYS A 25 6.19 11.46 -4.29
N VAL A 26 6.75 11.29 -5.49
CA VAL A 26 6.61 12.28 -6.59
C VAL A 26 5.15 12.38 -7.06
N ALA A 27 4.44 11.26 -7.16
CA ALA A 27 3.01 11.24 -7.45
C ALA A 27 2.19 11.94 -6.36
N GLY A 28 2.51 11.70 -5.09
CA GLY A 28 1.87 12.34 -3.94
C GLY A 28 2.08 13.85 -3.87
N GLU A 29 3.27 14.35 -4.22
CA GLU A 29 3.58 15.78 -4.31
C GLU A 29 2.74 16.50 -5.40
N ALA A 30 2.23 15.76 -6.38
CA ALA A 30 1.34 16.27 -7.43
C ALA A 30 -0.13 16.31 -7.01
N VAL A 31 -0.51 15.74 -5.87
CA VAL A 31 -1.88 15.76 -5.36
C VAL A 31 -2.26 17.18 -4.95
N LYS A 32 -3.06 17.84 -5.81
CA LYS A 32 -3.54 19.20 -5.60
C LYS A 32 -4.93 19.37 -6.22
N PRO A 33 -5.77 20.25 -5.69
CA PRO A 33 -7.02 20.62 -6.33
C PRO A 33 -6.81 21.06 -7.79
N GLY A 34 -7.64 20.53 -8.69
CA GLY A 34 -7.59 20.82 -10.12
C GLY A 34 -6.77 19.83 -10.95
N VAL A 35 -5.94 18.99 -10.34
CA VAL A 35 -5.19 17.92 -11.01
C VAL A 35 -6.10 16.71 -11.22
N THR A 36 -5.96 16.03 -12.35
CA THR A 36 -6.69 14.79 -12.63
C THR A 36 -5.94 13.56 -12.08
N THR A 37 -6.67 12.52 -11.75
CA THR A 37 -6.03 11.24 -11.34
C THR A 37 -5.16 10.65 -12.45
N TRP A 38 -5.49 10.91 -13.72
CA TRP A 38 -4.66 10.49 -14.86
C TRP A 38 -3.29 11.21 -14.89
N GLU A 39 -3.24 12.51 -14.57
CA GLU A 39 -1.96 13.24 -14.52
C GLU A 39 -1.04 12.68 -13.43
N ILE A 40 -1.60 12.31 -12.27
CA ILE A 40 -0.84 11.68 -11.18
C ILE A 40 -0.31 10.31 -11.60
N ASP A 41 -1.14 9.48 -12.24
CA ASP A 41 -0.74 8.19 -12.80
C ASP A 41 0.40 8.34 -13.81
N HIS A 42 0.31 9.32 -14.70
CA HIS A 42 1.33 9.59 -15.71
C HIS A 42 2.66 10.03 -15.09
N ILE A 43 2.64 10.85 -14.04
CA ILE A 43 3.83 11.23 -13.27
C ILE A 43 4.51 10.00 -12.67
N ALA A 44 3.75 9.10 -12.07
CA ALA A 44 4.27 7.83 -11.53
C ALA A 44 4.88 6.97 -12.64
N TYR A 45 4.20 6.82 -13.77
CA TYR A 45 4.69 6.08 -14.93
C TYR A 45 6.03 6.60 -15.42
N GLU A 46 6.12 7.91 -15.70
CA GLU A 46 7.35 8.54 -16.19
C GLU A 46 8.52 8.38 -15.21
N TYR A 47 8.24 8.51 -13.90
CA TYR A 47 9.26 8.30 -12.88
C TYR A 47 9.81 6.88 -12.89
N ILE A 48 8.94 5.87 -12.86
CA ILE A 48 9.31 4.45 -12.87
C ILE A 48 10.12 4.12 -14.13
N LYS A 49 9.64 4.55 -15.32
CA LYS A 49 10.32 4.31 -16.61
C LYS A 49 11.68 4.98 -16.68
N LYS A 50 11.82 6.21 -16.19
CA LYS A 50 13.09 6.96 -16.15
C LYS A 50 14.16 6.24 -15.32
N HIS A 51 13.75 5.46 -14.31
CA HIS A 51 14.66 4.70 -13.44
C HIS A 51 14.92 3.26 -13.94
N GLY A 52 14.55 2.94 -15.18
CA GLY A 52 14.80 1.64 -15.80
C GLY A 52 13.92 0.51 -15.27
N ALA A 53 12.89 0.84 -14.50
CA ALA A 53 11.92 -0.12 -13.97
C ALA A 53 10.65 -0.20 -14.84
N GLU A 54 9.81 -1.17 -14.53
CA GLU A 54 8.50 -1.36 -15.15
C GLU A 54 7.40 -1.13 -14.10
N PRO A 55 6.32 -0.37 -14.42
CA PRO A 55 5.15 -0.29 -13.55
C PRO A 55 4.47 -1.67 -13.51
N ASN A 56 4.45 -2.29 -12.33
CA ASN A 56 4.03 -3.69 -12.21
C ASN A 56 2.52 -3.89 -12.05
N PHE A 57 1.74 -2.80 -11.84
CA PHE A 57 0.27 -2.86 -11.86
C PHE A 57 -0.28 -2.78 -13.29
N LEU A 58 0.43 -2.11 -14.19
CA LEU A 58 -0.02 -1.94 -15.57
C LEU A 58 -0.20 -3.29 -16.26
N HIS A 59 -1.43 -3.56 -16.70
CA HIS A 59 -1.91 -4.82 -17.32
C HIS A 59 -2.00 -6.02 -16.37
N LEU A 60 -1.65 -5.87 -15.08
CA LEU A 60 -1.85 -6.94 -14.09
C LEU A 60 -3.35 -7.21 -13.92
N TYR A 61 -3.78 -8.44 -14.17
CA TYR A 61 -5.20 -8.84 -14.16
C TYR A 61 -6.13 -7.94 -14.99
N GLY A 62 -5.57 -7.28 -16.03
CA GLY A 62 -6.31 -6.37 -16.90
C GLY A 62 -6.41 -4.93 -16.37
N PHE A 63 -5.72 -4.57 -15.28
CA PHE A 63 -5.70 -3.20 -14.77
C PHE A 63 -5.06 -2.24 -15.79
N PRO A 64 -5.71 -1.10 -16.16
CA PRO A 64 -5.32 -0.30 -17.32
C PRO A 64 -4.27 0.79 -17.04
N ALA A 65 -3.76 0.91 -15.81
CA ALA A 65 -2.97 2.05 -15.36
C ALA A 65 -1.73 1.65 -14.55
N THR A 66 -0.86 2.61 -14.26
CA THR A 66 0.36 2.42 -13.47
C THR A 66 0.07 2.37 -11.98
N ALA A 67 -0.89 3.16 -11.52
CA ALA A 67 -1.27 3.30 -10.12
C ALA A 67 -2.77 3.15 -9.92
N CYS A 68 -3.18 2.55 -8.80
CA CYS A 68 -4.52 2.72 -8.27
C CYS A 68 -4.61 4.10 -7.61
N ILE A 69 -5.61 4.91 -7.96
CA ILE A 69 -5.82 6.22 -7.37
C ILE A 69 -7.27 6.34 -6.92
N SER A 70 -7.46 6.19 -5.62
CA SER A 70 -8.76 6.12 -4.96
C SER A 70 -9.03 7.40 -4.18
N ILE A 71 -10.21 7.99 -4.33
CA ILE A 71 -10.56 9.27 -3.73
C ILE A 71 -11.67 9.06 -2.69
N ASN A 72 -11.45 9.57 -1.48
CA ASN A 72 -12.40 9.59 -0.37
C ASN A 72 -12.93 8.20 0.01
N ASP A 73 -14.17 7.88 -0.36
CA ASP A 73 -14.88 6.63 -0.05
C ASP A 73 -14.50 5.43 -0.94
N GLU A 74 -13.65 5.65 -1.94
CA GLU A 74 -13.06 4.53 -2.66
C GLU A 74 -11.90 3.95 -1.85
N ILE A 75 -12.07 2.72 -1.39
CA ILE A 75 -11.06 2.05 -0.55
C ILE A 75 -9.79 1.76 -1.35
N ILE A 76 -9.93 1.06 -2.49
CA ILE A 76 -8.81 0.62 -3.32
C ILE A 76 -9.22 0.55 -4.80
N HIS A 77 -8.24 0.29 -5.68
CA HIS A 77 -8.41 -0.02 -7.10
C HIS A 77 -9.06 1.10 -7.92
N GLY A 78 -9.03 2.35 -7.46
CA GLY A 78 -9.49 3.49 -8.23
C GLY A 78 -8.75 3.60 -9.56
N ILE A 79 -9.48 3.59 -10.69
CA ILE A 79 -8.88 3.68 -12.03
C ILE A 79 -8.63 5.15 -12.39
N PRO A 80 -7.38 5.54 -12.69
CA PRO A 80 -7.05 6.89 -13.13
C PRO A 80 -7.83 7.35 -14.36
N SER A 81 -8.27 8.60 -14.36
CA SER A 81 -9.09 9.15 -15.43
C SER A 81 -8.86 10.65 -15.64
N LYS A 82 -8.84 11.10 -16.90
CA LYS A 82 -8.82 12.52 -17.28
C LYS A 82 -10.08 13.28 -16.85
N LYS A 83 -11.15 12.57 -16.49
CA LYS A 83 -12.41 13.15 -16.05
C LYS A 83 -12.53 13.25 -14.52
N ARG A 84 -11.64 12.59 -13.79
CA ARG A 84 -11.64 12.62 -12.32
C ARG A 84 -10.66 13.68 -11.85
N VAL A 85 -11.19 14.83 -11.47
CA VAL A 85 -10.44 15.99 -10.99
C VAL A 85 -10.48 16.00 -9.46
N ILE A 86 -9.31 16.08 -8.86
CA ILE A 86 -9.12 16.21 -7.40
C ILE A 86 -9.64 17.58 -6.94
N ARG A 87 -10.32 17.60 -5.81
CA ARG A 87 -10.92 18.79 -5.21
C ARG A 87 -10.26 19.15 -3.89
N GLU A 88 -10.42 20.39 -3.47
CA GLU A 88 -10.03 20.81 -2.12
C GLU A 88 -10.74 19.97 -1.07
N GLY A 89 -9.98 19.44 -0.13
CA GLY A 89 -10.51 18.59 0.95
C GLY A 89 -10.54 17.10 0.66
N ASP A 90 -10.22 16.66 -0.57
CA ASP A 90 -10.13 15.24 -0.89
C ASP A 90 -8.94 14.59 -0.19
N ILE A 91 -9.13 13.35 0.26
CA ILE A 91 -8.03 12.42 0.55
C ILE A 91 -7.84 11.48 -0.63
N VAL A 92 -6.60 11.31 -1.06
CA VAL A 92 -6.25 10.57 -2.28
C VAL A 92 -5.28 9.47 -1.92
N SER A 93 -5.74 8.23 -1.95
CA SER A 93 -4.92 7.05 -1.77
C SER A 93 -4.29 6.65 -3.10
N ILE A 94 -2.97 6.61 -3.14
CA ILE A 94 -2.18 6.18 -4.29
C ILE A 94 -1.49 4.89 -3.91
N ASP A 95 -1.67 3.87 -4.75
CA ASP A 95 -1.03 2.57 -4.60
C ASP A 95 -0.39 2.20 -5.93
N LEU A 96 0.90 1.90 -5.91
CA LEU A 96 1.70 1.62 -7.09
C LEU A 96 2.90 0.73 -6.77
N GLY A 97 3.38 0.08 -7.81
CA GLY A 97 4.58 -0.72 -7.66
C GLY A 97 5.52 -0.60 -8.86
N ALA A 98 6.77 -0.99 -8.62
CA ALA A 98 7.81 -1.02 -9.64
C ALA A 98 8.49 -2.39 -9.69
N LYS A 99 8.81 -2.85 -10.90
CA LYS A 99 9.56 -4.09 -11.12
C LYS A 99 10.89 -3.79 -11.77
N ILE A 100 11.97 -4.26 -11.14
CA ILE A 100 13.33 -4.18 -11.70
C ILE A 100 14.11 -5.43 -11.31
N HIS A 101 15.02 -5.88 -12.16
CA HIS A 101 15.83 -7.10 -11.96
C HIS A 101 15.00 -8.36 -11.66
N GLY A 102 13.74 -8.40 -12.11
CA GLY A 102 12.82 -9.51 -11.90
C GLY A 102 12.08 -9.49 -10.57
N TYR A 103 12.31 -8.48 -9.70
CA TYR A 103 11.66 -8.34 -8.39
C TYR A 103 10.73 -7.14 -8.34
N ASN A 104 9.73 -7.23 -7.48
CA ASN A 104 8.71 -6.21 -7.30
C ASN A 104 8.93 -5.42 -6.01
N GLY A 105 8.66 -4.11 -6.08
CA GLY A 105 8.39 -3.24 -4.96
C GLY A 105 6.93 -2.79 -5.02
N ASP A 106 6.33 -2.56 -3.86
CA ASP A 106 4.93 -2.24 -3.68
C ASP A 106 4.78 -1.21 -2.56
N ASN A 107 4.12 -0.09 -2.83
CA ASN A 107 4.01 1.01 -1.89
C ASN A 107 2.70 1.79 -2.07
N ALA A 108 2.02 2.04 -0.97
CA ALA A 108 0.83 2.87 -0.93
C ALA A 108 0.91 3.96 0.13
N ALA A 109 0.24 5.08 -0.11
CA ALA A 109 0.01 6.14 0.87
C ALA A 109 -1.19 7.00 0.49
N THR A 110 -1.78 7.67 1.50
CA THR A 110 -2.87 8.62 1.32
C THR A 110 -2.36 10.06 1.48
N PHE A 111 -2.72 10.90 0.55
CA PHE A 111 -2.32 12.30 0.46
C PHE A 111 -3.53 13.23 0.56
N ALA A 112 -3.38 14.34 1.29
CA ALA A 112 -4.41 15.37 1.39
C ALA A 112 -4.32 16.36 0.22
N ALA A 113 -5.44 16.66 -0.41
CA ALA A 113 -5.54 17.70 -1.43
C ALA A 113 -5.96 19.03 -0.79
N GLY A 114 -4.99 19.87 -0.49
CA GLY A 114 -5.24 21.12 0.24
C GLY A 114 -5.61 20.87 1.71
N LYS A 115 -6.61 21.61 2.20
CA LYS A 115 -7.07 21.50 3.60
C LYS A 115 -8.18 20.45 3.71
N VAL A 116 -7.88 19.32 4.33
CA VAL A 116 -8.86 18.26 4.67
C VAL A 116 -9.51 18.51 6.03
N SER A 117 -10.61 17.83 6.32
CA SER A 117 -11.25 17.88 7.63
C SER A 117 -10.38 17.25 8.73
N ASP A 118 -10.64 17.59 9.97
CA ASP A 118 -9.93 17.00 11.12
C ASP A 118 -10.25 15.49 11.24
N GLU A 119 -11.44 15.06 10.85
CA GLU A 119 -11.88 13.66 10.80
C GLU A 119 -11.04 12.89 9.78
N ALA A 120 -10.97 13.37 8.53
CA ALA A 120 -10.18 12.75 7.47
C ALA A 120 -8.69 12.67 7.84
N LYS A 121 -8.16 13.76 8.44
CA LYS A 121 -6.79 13.77 8.93
C LYS A 121 -6.55 12.70 10.01
N ARG A 122 -7.45 12.60 11.01
CA ARG A 122 -7.34 11.59 12.07
C ARG A 122 -7.42 10.17 11.52
N LEU A 123 -8.30 9.91 10.55
CA LEU A 123 -8.39 8.62 9.87
C LEU A 123 -7.06 8.25 9.21
N CYS A 124 -6.50 9.15 8.40
CA CYS A 124 -5.22 8.94 7.71
C CYS A 124 -4.06 8.74 8.70
N ASP A 125 -3.96 9.58 9.74
CA ASP A 125 -2.92 9.48 10.75
C ASP A 125 -3.04 8.14 11.52
N THR A 126 -4.25 7.74 11.92
CA THR A 126 -4.50 6.47 12.63
C THR A 126 -4.15 5.27 11.75
N THR A 127 -4.53 5.30 10.48
CA THR A 127 -4.20 4.25 9.50
C THR A 127 -2.69 4.10 9.35
N LYS A 128 -1.99 5.21 9.19
CA LYS A 128 -0.52 5.22 9.08
C LYS A 128 0.14 4.70 10.36
N GLU A 129 -0.32 5.12 11.52
CA GLU A 129 0.23 4.64 12.81
C GLU A 129 -0.05 3.15 13.02
N SER A 130 -1.22 2.66 12.60
CA SER A 130 -1.55 1.23 12.68
C SER A 130 -0.62 0.37 11.82
N LEU A 131 -0.18 0.88 10.66
CA LEU A 131 0.85 0.23 9.85
C LEU A 131 2.15 0.04 10.63
N TYR A 132 2.62 1.07 11.33
CA TYR A 132 3.84 0.96 12.15
C TYR A 132 3.65 -0.02 13.30
N LYS A 133 2.46 -0.13 13.90
CA LYS A 133 2.17 -1.17 14.90
C LYS A 133 2.24 -2.57 14.30
N GLY A 134 1.72 -2.75 13.09
CA GLY A 134 1.88 -4.00 12.33
C GLY A 134 3.35 -4.34 12.05
N ILE A 135 4.15 -3.35 11.62
CA ILE A 135 5.58 -3.51 11.36
C ILE A 135 6.34 -3.88 12.65
N GLU A 136 6.06 -3.22 13.77
CA GLU A 136 6.66 -3.53 15.08
C GLU A 136 6.38 -4.98 15.51
N ALA A 137 5.20 -5.51 15.20
CA ALA A 137 4.80 -6.89 15.48
C ALA A 137 5.37 -7.92 14.49
N ALA A 138 5.85 -7.46 13.32
CA ALA A 138 6.36 -8.33 12.26
C ALA A 138 7.80 -8.80 12.54
N VAL A 139 7.99 -9.53 13.62
CA VAL A 139 9.31 -10.04 14.04
C VAL A 139 9.49 -11.52 13.72
N ALA A 140 10.73 -11.93 13.41
CA ALA A 140 11.05 -13.32 13.16
C ALA A 140 10.69 -14.21 14.37
N GLY A 141 9.99 -15.32 14.11
CA GLY A 141 9.46 -16.21 15.14
C GLY A 141 8.05 -15.89 15.63
N GLY A 142 7.57 -14.65 15.42
CA GLY A 142 6.17 -14.25 15.62
C GLY A 142 5.23 -14.85 14.57
N ARG A 143 3.99 -14.41 14.54
CA ARG A 143 2.98 -14.91 13.60
C ARG A 143 2.23 -13.78 12.92
N LEU A 144 1.65 -14.05 11.75
CA LEU A 144 0.85 -13.06 11.03
C LEU A 144 -0.38 -12.59 11.81
N GLY A 145 -0.95 -13.43 12.68
CA GLY A 145 -2.02 -13.02 13.58
C GLY A 145 -1.60 -11.95 14.61
N ASP A 146 -0.32 -11.88 14.95
CA ASP A 146 0.21 -10.82 15.83
C ASP A 146 0.23 -9.48 15.07
N VAL A 147 0.65 -9.51 13.80
CA VAL A 147 0.67 -8.33 12.91
C VAL A 147 -0.75 -7.80 12.70
N GLY A 148 -1.67 -8.67 12.26
CA GLY A 148 -3.06 -8.27 12.01
C GLY A 148 -3.76 -7.76 13.28
N HIS A 149 -3.51 -8.40 14.44
CA HIS A 149 -4.06 -7.94 15.71
C HIS A 149 -3.53 -6.56 16.10
N ALA A 150 -2.25 -6.30 15.90
CA ALA A 150 -1.65 -5.00 16.22
C ALA A 150 -2.29 -3.86 15.40
N VAL A 151 -2.54 -4.09 14.10
CA VAL A 151 -3.27 -3.15 13.24
C VAL A 151 -4.71 -3.00 13.72
N GLN A 152 -5.42 -4.11 13.88
CA GLN A 152 -6.83 -4.14 14.24
C GLN A 152 -7.10 -3.43 15.55
N SER A 153 -6.44 -3.82 16.63
CA SER A 153 -6.69 -3.25 17.96
C SER A 153 -6.40 -1.74 17.98
N TYR A 154 -5.33 -1.30 17.29
CA TYR A 154 -4.98 0.12 17.21
C TYR A 154 -6.08 0.95 16.56
N CYS A 155 -6.71 0.45 15.50
CA CYS A 155 -7.79 1.14 14.78
C CYS A 155 -9.13 1.04 15.50
N GLU A 156 -9.53 -0.16 15.94
CA GLU A 156 -10.83 -0.40 16.59
C GLU A 156 -10.93 0.33 17.95
N ASP A 157 -9.85 0.42 18.72
CA ASP A 157 -9.78 1.23 19.97
C ASP A 157 -10.02 2.73 19.73
N ARG A 158 -9.90 3.19 18.49
CA ARG A 158 -10.13 4.58 18.05
C ARG A 158 -11.45 4.76 17.32
N GLY A 159 -12.26 3.70 17.24
CA GLY A 159 -13.61 3.72 16.65
C GLY A 159 -13.63 3.54 15.15
N TYR A 160 -12.54 3.06 14.53
CA TYR A 160 -12.45 2.81 13.09
C TYR A 160 -12.67 1.35 12.75
N GLY A 161 -13.27 1.10 11.58
CA GLY A 161 -13.48 -0.24 11.02
C GLY A 161 -12.27 -0.72 10.21
N VAL A 162 -11.93 -2.00 10.34
CA VAL A 162 -10.86 -2.65 9.56
C VAL A 162 -11.48 -3.46 8.44
N VAL A 163 -11.15 -3.14 7.19
CA VAL A 163 -11.61 -3.87 6.00
C VAL A 163 -11.08 -5.31 6.05
N ARG A 164 -11.97 -6.29 5.78
CA ARG A 164 -11.67 -7.72 5.92
C ARG A 164 -11.60 -8.47 4.59
N GLU A 165 -12.16 -7.89 3.53
CA GLU A 165 -12.22 -8.49 2.20
C GLU A 165 -10.87 -8.47 1.48
N TYR A 166 -10.02 -7.52 1.85
CA TYR A 166 -8.71 -7.33 1.25
C TYR A 166 -7.60 -7.45 2.29
N THR A 167 -6.45 -7.89 1.84
CA THR A 167 -5.30 -8.16 2.72
C THR A 167 -4.02 -7.76 2.04
N GLY A 168 -2.98 -7.49 2.79
CA GLY A 168 -1.62 -7.50 2.31
C GLY A 168 -1.18 -8.91 1.87
N HIS A 169 0.03 -9.04 1.40
CA HIS A 169 0.51 -10.26 0.76
C HIS A 169 2.04 -10.41 0.84
N GLY A 170 2.54 -11.59 0.50
CA GLY A 170 3.95 -11.77 0.20
C GLY A 170 4.32 -11.06 -1.11
N VAL A 171 5.56 -10.62 -1.22
CA VAL A 171 6.11 -9.95 -2.41
C VAL A 171 7.42 -10.60 -2.82
N GLY A 172 7.69 -10.67 -4.13
CA GLY A 172 8.93 -11.24 -4.63
C GLY A 172 9.06 -11.11 -6.15
N THR A 173 9.28 -12.22 -6.83
CA THR A 173 9.31 -12.27 -8.30
C THR A 173 7.91 -12.09 -8.91
N LYS A 174 6.88 -12.43 -8.15
CA LYS A 174 5.50 -12.03 -8.42
C LYS A 174 5.13 -10.88 -7.48
N LEU A 175 4.23 -10.01 -7.92
CA LEU A 175 3.71 -8.94 -7.08
C LEU A 175 2.97 -9.54 -5.87
N HIS A 176 2.02 -10.43 -6.13
CA HIS A 176 1.28 -11.15 -5.11
C HIS A 176 1.83 -12.57 -4.94
N GLU A 177 2.42 -12.82 -3.78
CA GLU A 177 2.89 -14.13 -3.33
C GLU A 177 2.22 -14.52 -2.00
N ASP A 178 2.32 -15.79 -1.64
CA ASP A 178 2.01 -16.23 -0.27
C ASP A 178 3.00 -15.61 0.74
N PRO A 179 2.55 -15.36 1.96
CA PRO A 179 1.20 -15.57 2.49
C PRO A 179 0.30 -14.35 2.30
N SER A 180 -1.02 -14.54 2.42
CA SER A 180 -1.95 -13.44 2.71
C SER A 180 -1.63 -12.84 4.07
N VAL A 181 -1.69 -11.51 4.18
CA VAL A 181 -1.35 -10.72 5.37
C VAL A 181 -2.57 -9.89 5.81
N PRO A 182 -3.53 -10.48 6.52
CA PRO A 182 -4.72 -9.76 6.98
C PRO A 182 -4.37 -8.63 7.95
N ASN A 183 -5.15 -7.55 7.89
CA ASN A 183 -5.07 -6.42 8.83
C ASN A 183 -5.85 -6.67 10.13
N PHE A 184 -6.25 -7.90 10.38
CA PHE A 184 -6.92 -8.38 11.58
C PHE A 184 -6.40 -9.76 11.96
N GLY A 185 -6.55 -10.15 13.21
CA GLY A 185 -6.07 -11.47 13.60
C GLY A 185 -6.17 -11.77 15.10
N THR A 186 -5.76 -12.98 15.43
CA THR A 186 -5.66 -13.46 16.81
C THR A 186 -4.18 -13.63 17.18
N PRO A 187 -3.71 -13.05 18.29
CA PRO A 187 -2.34 -13.21 18.76
C PRO A 187 -1.90 -14.67 18.87
N GLY A 188 -0.69 -14.95 18.43
CA GLY A 188 -0.11 -16.30 18.44
C GLY A 188 -0.68 -17.26 17.42
N ARG A 189 -1.50 -16.79 16.46
CA ARG A 189 -2.11 -17.60 15.39
C ARG A 189 -1.61 -17.23 14.01
N GLY A 190 -1.92 -18.06 13.04
CA GLY A 190 -1.55 -17.87 11.64
C GLY A 190 -0.13 -18.33 11.31
N VAL A 191 0.33 -17.95 10.14
CA VAL A 191 1.65 -18.33 9.59
C VAL A 191 2.77 -17.76 10.47
N ARG A 192 3.79 -18.59 10.73
CA ARG A 192 4.98 -18.14 11.45
C ARG A 192 5.85 -17.28 10.53
N LEU A 193 6.30 -16.15 11.04
CA LEU A 193 7.22 -15.27 10.35
C LEU A 193 8.64 -15.83 10.44
N LEU A 194 9.26 -15.98 9.28
CA LEU A 194 10.61 -16.53 9.14
C LEU A 194 11.56 -15.51 8.51
N PRO A 195 12.84 -15.51 8.89
CA PRO A 195 13.83 -14.72 8.19
C PRO A 195 13.82 -15.00 6.67
N GLY A 196 13.87 -13.95 5.85
CA GLY A 196 13.77 -14.05 4.40
C GLY A 196 12.36 -13.96 3.84
N MET A 197 11.31 -13.92 4.66
CA MET A 197 9.98 -13.52 4.20
C MET A 197 9.97 -12.02 3.89
N VAL A 198 9.36 -11.66 2.76
CA VAL A 198 9.06 -10.27 2.39
C VAL A 198 7.56 -10.15 2.20
N ILE A 199 6.96 -9.23 2.92
CA ILE A 199 5.51 -9.04 2.96
C ILE A 199 5.15 -7.56 2.81
N ALA A 200 4.01 -7.28 2.18
CA ALA A 200 3.32 -6.00 2.23
C ALA A 200 2.31 -6.03 3.38
N ILE A 201 2.30 -4.99 4.19
CA ILE A 201 1.33 -4.76 5.27
C ILE A 201 0.52 -3.55 4.85
N GLU A 202 -0.77 -3.72 4.61
CA GLU A 202 -1.61 -2.75 3.92
C GLU A 202 -2.91 -2.46 4.69
N PRO A 203 -2.85 -1.68 5.77
CA PRO A 203 -4.06 -1.33 6.49
C PRO A 203 -5.05 -0.56 5.61
N MET A 204 -6.26 -1.10 5.48
CA MET A 204 -7.41 -0.47 4.84
C MET A 204 -8.45 -0.22 5.91
N ILE A 205 -8.68 1.06 6.21
CA ILE A 205 -9.39 1.50 7.42
C ILE A 205 -10.53 2.44 7.04
N ASN A 206 -11.70 2.17 7.57
CA ASN A 206 -12.90 2.95 7.34
C ASN A 206 -13.28 3.80 8.57
N GLU A 207 -13.85 4.95 8.33
CA GLU A 207 -14.66 5.64 9.32
C GLU A 207 -15.98 4.87 9.49
N GLY A 208 -16.26 4.41 10.71
CA GLY A 208 -17.44 3.62 11.01
C GLY A 208 -17.18 2.11 11.00
N THR A 209 -17.95 1.36 10.19
CA THR A 209 -17.88 -0.11 10.18
C THR A 209 -16.84 -0.66 9.17
N ALA A 210 -16.49 -1.93 9.40
CA ALA A 210 -15.64 -2.69 8.49
C ALA A 210 -16.34 -2.92 7.15
#